data_f9c78650d7d50c797817e16e9e866efa
#
_entry.id   f9c78650d7d50c797817e16e9e866efa
#
_cell.length_a   1.000
_cell.length_b   1.000
_cell.length_c   1.000
_cell.angle_alpha   90.00
_cell.angle_beta   90.00
_cell.angle_gamma   90.00
#
_symmetry.space_group_name_H-M   'P 1'
#
loop_
_entity.id
_entity.type
_entity.pdbx_description
1 polymer ?
#
loop_
_entity_poly.entity_id
_entity_poly.type
_entity_poly.pdbx_seq_one_letter_code
_entity_poly.pdbx_strand_id
1 'polypeptide(L)'
;MENNPVKHIICIEDEMEMIDLIRIILGRRSFEVTGANGGREGLRMVREKHPDLVLLDLMMPDMDGWEVYQQMKADEATRNIPVIVVTAKAQNIDKVLGLHIAKVDDYIAKPFSPQELLASVEKILGTA
;
A
#
# COMPACT_ATOMS: atom_id res chain seq x y z
N MET A 1 21.91 -17.88 13.98
CA MET A 1 21.31 -16.79 13.60
C MET A 1 19.96 -17.00 13.08
N GLU A 2 19.14 -16.18 13.29
CA GLU A 2 17.97 -16.39 12.76
C GLU A 2 17.74 -15.54 11.70
N ASN A 3 17.02 -15.96 10.77
CA ASN A 3 16.65 -15.22 9.65
C ASN A 3 15.29 -14.70 9.86
N ASN A 4 15.17 -13.40 9.87
CA ASN A 4 13.85 -12.82 9.85
C ASN A 4 13.25 -13.05 8.48
N PRO A 5 12.01 -13.47 8.40
CA PRO A 5 11.38 -13.63 7.10
C PRO A 5 11.33 -12.28 6.38
N VAL A 6 11.50 -12.32 5.09
CA VAL A 6 11.36 -11.12 4.26
C VAL A 6 9.91 -10.68 4.29
N LYS A 7 9.67 -9.41 4.51
CA LYS A 7 8.31 -8.88 4.50
C LYS A 7 7.87 -8.59 3.07
N HIS A 8 6.67 -9.01 2.74
CA HIS A 8 6.13 -8.87 1.40
C HIS A 8 5.11 -7.75 1.36
N ILE A 9 5.26 -6.88 0.38
CA ILE A 9 4.41 -5.71 0.20
C ILE A 9 3.80 -5.79 -1.20
N ILE A 10 2.50 -5.57 -1.30
CA ILE A 10 1.87 -5.43 -2.61
C ILE A 10 1.57 -3.95 -2.81
N CYS A 11 2.03 -3.42 -3.93
CA CYS A 11 1.81 -2.04 -4.30
C CYS A 11 0.76 -1.99 -5.41
N ILE A 12 -0.42 -1.48 -5.11
CA ILE A 12 -1.51 -1.37 -6.06
C ILE A 12 -1.51 0.04 -6.62
N GLU A 13 -1.09 0.15 -7.88
CA GLU A 13 -0.79 1.42 -8.51
C GLU A 13 -0.86 1.22 -10.01
N ASP A 14 -1.51 2.12 -10.74
CA ASP A 14 -1.63 1.96 -12.18
C ASP A 14 -0.42 2.49 -12.98
N GLU A 15 0.47 3.24 -12.35
CA GLU A 15 1.64 3.75 -13.02
C GLU A 15 2.85 2.85 -12.76
N MET A 16 3.34 2.21 -13.82
CA MET A 16 4.47 1.29 -13.69
C MET A 16 5.72 1.96 -13.16
N GLU A 17 5.95 3.20 -13.55
CA GLU A 17 7.13 3.91 -13.08
C GLU A 17 7.10 4.13 -11.58
N MET A 18 5.92 4.36 -11.04
CA MET A 18 5.78 4.54 -9.61
C MET A 18 6.00 3.22 -8.88
N ILE A 19 5.50 2.13 -9.43
CA ILE A 19 5.74 0.80 -8.86
C ILE A 19 7.24 0.52 -8.83
N ASP A 20 7.94 0.83 -9.92
CA ASP A 20 9.38 0.59 -10.00
C ASP A 20 10.13 1.43 -8.98
N LEU A 21 9.74 2.67 -8.81
CA LEU A 21 10.38 3.55 -7.85
C LEU A 21 10.19 3.02 -6.42
N ILE A 22 8.98 2.64 -6.09
CA ILE A 22 8.68 2.11 -4.77
C ILE A 22 9.46 0.82 -4.52
N ARG A 23 9.54 -0.03 -5.55
CA ARG A 23 10.29 -1.28 -5.44
C ARG A 23 11.76 -1.03 -5.15
N ILE A 24 12.34 -0.04 -5.82
CA ILE A 24 13.75 0.30 -5.60
C ILE A 24 13.97 0.83 -4.19
N ILE A 25 13.11 1.75 -3.75
CA ILE A 25 13.27 2.35 -2.43
C ILE A 25 13.16 1.30 -1.34
N LEU A 26 12.12 0.50 -1.39
CA LEU A 26 11.86 -0.46 -0.32
C LEU A 26 12.79 -1.66 -0.39
N GLY A 27 13.23 -2.01 -1.61
CA GLY A 27 14.17 -3.11 -1.77
C GLY A 27 15.50 -2.88 -1.07
N ARG A 28 15.88 -1.62 -0.88
CA ARG A 28 17.12 -1.30 -0.17
C ARG A 28 17.07 -1.71 1.30
N ARG A 29 15.89 -1.86 1.84
CA ARG A 29 15.71 -2.27 3.22
C ARG A 29 15.16 -3.69 3.31
N SER A 30 15.37 -4.45 2.26
CA SER A 30 15.02 -5.89 2.21
C SER A 30 13.52 -6.18 2.27
N PHE A 31 12.69 -5.20 1.91
CA PHE A 31 11.28 -5.48 1.70
C PHE A 31 11.09 -5.96 0.25
N GLU A 32 10.24 -6.94 0.07
CA GLU A 32 9.95 -7.46 -1.25
C GLU A 32 8.65 -6.88 -1.75
N VAL A 33 8.67 -6.17 -2.87
CA VAL A 33 7.51 -5.46 -3.38
C VAL A 33 7.05 -6.10 -4.68
N THR A 34 5.77 -6.45 -4.74
CA THR A 34 5.14 -6.92 -5.97
C THR A 34 4.13 -5.86 -6.39
N GLY A 35 4.17 -5.47 -7.65
CA GLY A 35 3.26 -4.47 -8.17
C GLY A 35 2.02 -5.08 -8.76
N ALA A 36 0.89 -4.43 -8.53
CA ALA A 36 -0.36 -4.76 -9.20
C ALA A 36 -0.81 -3.51 -9.91
N ASN A 37 -1.09 -3.63 -11.21
CA ASN A 37 -1.32 -2.46 -12.02
C ASN A 37 -2.82 -2.17 -12.15
N GLY A 38 -3.51 -2.10 -11.07
CA GLY A 38 -4.92 -1.78 -11.02
C GLY A 38 -5.59 -2.43 -9.83
N GLY A 39 -6.79 -1.95 -9.53
CA GLY A 39 -7.49 -2.39 -8.33
C GLY A 39 -7.94 -3.83 -8.37
N ARG A 40 -8.43 -4.30 -9.52
CA ARG A 40 -8.90 -5.68 -9.62
C ARG A 40 -7.76 -6.66 -9.46
N GLU A 41 -6.66 -6.40 -10.16
CA GLU A 41 -5.49 -7.24 -10.05
C GLU A 41 -4.94 -7.20 -8.63
N GLY A 42 -4.95 -6.02 -8.03
CA GLY A 42 -4.47 -5.85 -6.66
C GLY A 42 -5.27 -6.68 -5.68
N LEU A 43 -6.60 -6.63 -5.77
CA LEU A 43 -7.44 -7.44 -4.88
C LEU A 43 -7.18 -8.93 -5.05
N ARG A 44 -7.04 -9.38 -6.30
CA ARG A 44 -6.76 -10.77 -6.57
C ARG A 44 -5.45 -11.20 -5.92
N MET A 45 -4.42 -10.37 -6.08
CA MET A 45 -3.10 -10.68 -5.55
C MET A 45 -3.08 -10.66 -4.03
N VAL A 46 -3.77 -9.71 -3.43
CA VAL A 46 -3.84 -9.64 -1.96
C VAL A 46 -4.51 -10.89 -1.40
N ARG A 47 -5.58 -11.33 -2.05
CA ARG A 47 -6.29 -12.53 -1.61
C ARG A 47 -5.45 -13.79 -1.77
N GLU A 48 -4.64 -13.85 -2.83
CA GLU A 48 -3.83 -15.01 -3.08
C GLU A 48 -2.56 -15.05 -2.25
N LYS A 49 -1.91 -13.90 -2.10
CA LYS A 49 -0.57 -13.87 -1.52
C LYS A 49 -0.53 -13.48 -0.05
N HIS A 50 -1.57 -12.88 0.46
CA HIS A 50 -1.64 -12.43 1.86
C HIS A 50 -0.38 -11.67 2.27
N PRO A 51 -0.13 -10.50 1.68
CA PRO A 51 1.08 -9.74 1.98
C PRO A 51 1.07 -9.21 3.41
N ASP A 52 2.22 -8.73 3.85
CA ASP A 52 2.34 -8.11 5.16
C ASP A 52 1.84 -6.67 5.16
N LEU A 53 1.76 -6.06 3.98
CA LEU A 53 1.33 -4.66 3.85
C LEU A 53 0.86 -4.41 2.43
N VAL A 54 -0.12 -3.56 2.28
CA VAL A 54 -0.56 -3.08 0.96
C VAL A 54 -0.34 -1.58 0.89
N LEU A 55 0.33 -1.14 -0.18
CA LEU A 55 0.40 0.27 -0.55
C LEU A 55 -0.66 0.47 -1.62
N LEU A 56 -1.55 1.43 -1.42
CA LEU A 56 -2.74 1.55 -2.25
C LEU A 56 -2.90 2.97 -2.76
N ASP A 57 -2.92 3.12 -4.07
CA ASP A 57 -3.28 4.38 -4.69
C ASP A 57 -4.80 4.48 -4.76
N LEU A 58 -5.34 5.61 -4.43
CA LEU A 58 -6.78 5.81 -4.47
C LEU A 58 -7.31 6.18 -5.84
N MET A 59 -6.44 6.70 -6.72
CA MET A 59 -6.89 7.24 -8.00
C MET A 59 -6.43 6.36 -9.15
N MET A 60 -7.21 5.34 -9.45
CA MET A 60 -6.93 4.41 -10.53
C MET A 60 -8.12 4.34 -11.47
N PRO A 61 -7.89 4.14 -12.78
CA PRO A 61 -8.99 4.17 -13.73
C PRO A 61 -9.93 2.96 -13.69
N ASP A 62 -9.44 1.79 -13.30
CA ASP A 62 -10.28 0.59 -13.36
C ASP A 62 -11.15 0.41 -12.13
N MET A 63 -10.67 0.82 -10.97
CA MET A 63 -11.40 0.64 -9.73
C MET A 63 -10.90 1.65 -8.72
N ASP A 64 -11.82 2.35 -8.09
CA ASP A 64 -11.49 3.32 -7.07
C ASP A 64 -10.75 2.61 -5.94
N GLY A 65 -9.67 3.20 -5.48
CA GLY A 65 -8.89 2.60 -4.40
C GLY A 65 -9.68 2.44 -3.11
N TRP A 66 -10.65 3.32 -2.84
CA TRP A 66 -11.52 3.15 -1.67
C TRP A 66 -12.33 1.88 -1.77
N GLU A 67 -12.75 1.51 -2.98
CA GLU A 67 -13.47 0.26 -3.18
C GLU A 67 -12.56 -0.93 -2.90
N VAL A 68 -11.29 -0.85 -3.32
CA VAL A 68 -10.31 -1.88 -3.01
C VAL A 68 -10.20 -2.03 -1.49
N TYR A 69 -10.05 -0.90 -0.80
CA TYR A 69 -9.91 -0.89 0.65
C TYR A 69 -11.14 -1.50 1.31
N GLN A 70 -12.33 -1.10 0.87
CA GLN A 70 -13.56 -1.61 1.46
C GLN A 70 -13.70 -3.11 1.27
N GLN A 71 -13.34 -3.62 0.09
CA GLN A 71 -13.40 -5.05 -0.15
C GLN A 71 -12.40 -5.83 0.68
N MET A 72 -11.21 -5.26 0.89
CA MET A 72 -10.24 -5.89 1.77
C MET A 72 -10.76 -5.99 3.19
N LYS A 73 -11.41 -4.93 3.67
CA LYS A 73 -11.90 -4.89 5.05
C LYS A 73 -13.15 -5.75 5.25
N ALA A 74 -13.90 -5.99 4.19
CA ALA A 74 -15.07 -6.83 4.27
C ALA A 74 -14.74 -8.33 4.24
N ASP A 75 -13.53 -8.69 3.82
CA ASP A 75 -13.13 -10.08 3.68
C ASP A 75 -12.31 -10.49 4.90
N GLU A 76 -12.74 -11.53 5.59
CA GLU A 76 -12.03 -12.00 6.79
C GLU A 76 -10.58 -12.36 6.51
N ALA A 77 -10.29 -12.83 5.31
CA ALA A 77 -8.95 -13.26 4.96
C ALA A 77 -7.97 -12.09 4.82
N THR A 78 -8.48 -10.89 4.54
CA THR A 78 -7.61 -9.75 4.23
C THR A 78 -7.82 -8.55 5.16
N ARG A 79 -8.83 -8.60 6.02
CA ARG A 79 -9.18 -7.40 6.80
C ARG A 79 -8.09 -6.92 7.74
N ASN A 80 -7.23 -7.82 8.17
CA ASN A 80 -6.18 -7.45 9.12
C ASN A 80 -4.86 -7.05 8.47
N ILE A 81 -4.80 -7.08 7.14
CA ILE A 81 -3.61 -6.65 6.43
C ILE A 81 -3.56 -5.12 6.48
N PRO A 82 -2.46 -4.54 6.97
CA PRO A 82 -2.38 -3.08 7.05
C PRO A 82 -2.30 -2.44 5.66
N VAL A 83 -2.84 -1.25 5.57
CA VAL A 83 -2.90 -0.50 4.31
C VAL A 83 -2.34 0.90 4.51
N ILE A 84 -1.39 1.28 3.67
CA ILE A 84 -0.92 2.65 3.57
C ILE A 84 -1.46 3.21 2.27
N VAL A 85 -2.19 4.31 2.35
CA VAL A 85 -2.69 4.99 1.16
C VAL A 85 -1.59 5.89 0.62
N VAL A 86 -1.27 5.77 -0.67
CA VAL A 86 -0.25 6.58 -1.34
C VAL A 86 -0.91 7.23 -2.54
N THR A 87 -1.18 8.52 -2.48
CA THR A 87 -1.98 9.14 -3.50
C THR A 87 -1.63 10.61 -3.73
N ALA A 88 -1.94 11.11 -4.91
CA ALA A 88 -1.74 12.51 -5.24
C ALA A 88 -2.88 13.33 -4.63
N LYS A 89 -2.75 14.60 -4.56
CA LYS A 89 -3.81 15.52 -4.16
C LYS A 89 -4.31 15.38 -2.75
N ALA A 90 -3.44 15.67 -1.85
CA ALA A 90 -3.71 15.58 -0.43
C ALA A 90 -4.95 16.32 0.01
N GLN A 91 -5.27 17.43 -0.62
CA GLN A 91 -6.38 18.26 -0.14
C GLN A 91 -7.74 17.58 -0.23
N ASN A 92 -8.03 16.97 -1.37
CA ASN A 92 -9.29 16.28 -1.53
C ASN A 92 -9.31 15.01 -0.69
N ILE A 93 -8.18 14.41 -0.56
CA ILE A 93 -8.04 13.21 0.23
C ILE A 93 -8.29 13.50 1.70
N ASP A 94 -7.85 14.64 2.20
CA ASP A 94 -8.06 14.97 3.61
C ASP A 94 -9.54 15.00 3.96
N LYS A 95 -10.39 15.48 3.07
CA LYS A 95 -11.81 15.48 3.33
C LYS A 95 -12.39 14.08 3.36
N VAL A 96 -11.99 13.27 2.38
CA VAL A 96 -12.46 11.90 2.31
C VAL A 96 -11.93 11.12 3.51
N LEU A 97 -10.67 11.31 3.82
CA LEU A 97 -10.07 10.69 4.98
C LEU A 97 -10.76 11.16 6.25
N GLY A 98 -11.14 12.42 6.36
CA GLY A 98 -11.88 12.90 7.51
C GLY A 98 -13.15 12.11 7.77
N LEU A 99 -13.75 11.57 6.71
CA LEU A 99 -14.96 10.81 6.83
C LEU A 99 -14.71 9.32 7.06
N HIS A 100 -13.61 8.79 6.54
CA HIS A 100 -13.37 7.36 6.56
C HIS A 100 -12.12 6.95 7.28
N ILE A 101 -11.46 7.88 7.81
CA ILE A 101 -10.14 7.85 8.09
C ILE A 101 -9.63 6.96 9.04
N ALA A 102 -10.37 6.69 9.93
CA ALA A 102 -9.85 6.04 11.07
C ALA A 102 -9.35 4.64 10.79
N LYS A 103 -9.51 4.21 9.55
CA LYS A 103 -9.29 2.81 9.24
C LYS A 103 -8.02 2.49 8.49
N VAL A 104 -7.41 3.48 7.82
CA VAL A 104 -6.15 3.20 7.16
C VAL A 104 -5.01 3.35 8.14
N ASP A 105 -3.95 2.61 7.91
CA ASP A 105 -2.85 2.59 8.88
C ASP A 105 -1.90 3.76 8.71
N ASP A 106 -1.78 4.29 7.50
CA ASP A 106 -1.04 5.51 7.27
C ASP A 106 -1.39 6.05 5.89
N TYR A 107 -0.88 7.22 5.59
CA TYR A 107 -1.22 7.92 4.38
C TYR A 107 -0.03 8.76 3.93
N ILE A 108 0.32 8.67 2.67
CA ILE A 108 1.44 9.38 2.10
C ILE A 108 0.97 10.14 0.87
N ALA A 109 1.26 11.42 0.82
CA ALA A 109 0.91 12.25 -0.35
C ALA A 109 2.02 12.20 -1.38
N LYS A 110 1.66 12.13 -2.65
CA LYS A 110 2.62 12.24 -3.74
C LYS A 110 2.78 13.71 -4.09
N PRO A 111 3.98 14.15 -4.38
CA PRO A 111 5.23 13.40 -4.40
C PRO A 111 5.76 13.21 -2.97
N PHE A 112 6.43 12.11 -2.76
CA PHE A 112 7.01 11.81 -1.44
C PHE A 112 8.51 11.59 -1.60
N SER A 113 9.24 11.74 -0.49
CA SER A 113 10.66 11.43 -0.48
C SER A 113 10.85 9.95 -0.15
N PRO A 114 11.99 9.36 -0.53
CA PRO A 114 12.27 7.99 -0.09
C PRO A 114 12.21 7.81 1.41
N GLN A 115 12.64 8.82 2.16
CA GLN A 115 12.62 8.76 3.62
C GLN A 115 11.19 8.71 4.15
N GLU A 116 10.27 9.46 3.55
CA GLU A 116 8.87 9.43 3.96
C GLU A 116 8.26 8.06 3.76
N LEU A 117 8.53 7.45 2.60
CA LEU A 117 8.00 6.13 2.31
C LEU A 117 8.58 5.09 3.25
N LEU A 118 9.90 5.11 3.44
CA LEU A 118 10.53 4.16 4.35
C LEU A 118 10.04 4.31 5.78
N ALA A 119 9.90 5.55 6.24
CA ALA A 119 9.46 5.78 7.61
C ALA A 119 8.05 5.23 7.83
N SER A 120 7.16 5.41 6.87
CA SER A 120 5.80 4.92 7.00
C SER A 120 5.76 3.40 7.02
N VAL A 121 6.49 2.76 6.10
CA VAL A 121 6.51 1.30 6.02
C VAL A 121 7.13 0.71 7.29
N GLU A 122 8.24 1.28 7.75
CA GLU A 122 8.92 0.76 8.93
C GLU A 122 8.13 0.98 10.21
N LYS A 123 7.33 2.02 10.25
CA LYS A 123 6.45 2.26 11.39
C LYS A 123 5.47 1.10 11.57
N ILE A 124 5.03 0.52 10.48
CA ILE A 124 4.04 -0.56 10.51
C ILE A 124 4.69 -1.94 10.56
N LEU A 125 5.73 -2.15 9.77
CA LEU A 125 6.35 -3.47 9.65
C LEU A 125 7.61 -3.65 10.50
N GLY A 126 8.12 -2.58 11.03
CA GLY A 126 9.41 -2.62 11.72
C GLY A 126 10.55 -2.50 10.73
N THR A 127 11.74 -2.32 11.24
CA THR A 127 12.90 -2.24 10.36
C THR A 127 13.32 -3.65 9.97
N ALA A 128 13.73 -3.77 8.73
CA ALA A 128 14.13 -5.08 8.23
C ALA A 128 15.52 -5.47 8.71
#